data_4e10f22211a5b61e5ad9a0df8f7a7e5d
#
_entry.id   4e10f22211a5b61e5ad9a0df8f7a7e5d
#
_cell.length_a   1.000
_cell.length_b   1.000
_cell.length_c   1.000
_cell.angle_alpha   90.00
_cell.angle_beta   90.00
_cell.angle_gamma   90.00
#
_symmetry.space_group_name_H-M   'P 1'
#
loop_
_entity.id
_entity.type
_entity.pdbx_description
1 polymer ?
#
loop_
_entity_poly.entity_id
_entity_poly.type
_entity_poly.pdbx_seq_one_letter_code
_entity_poly.pdbx_strand_id
1 'polypeptide(L)'
;MNILNLKKISGIFFVLFLFTTCVIAETIILNNGTTYKGSIPHQDDNVVFVISGSDLIKISKKDIKEIKADTNGNHDIIKTLDLDEELNNVIEKKNEFIIKVGYDWNGDYEADNEKVSAPNGISASAEFYHYIKNIVGLGVGVSGCNQRDAKFDKGEFWTLPMYLSVKVRSKPTEPYKYGYVIGQVGYNLFTPDDTLKKSVDMEGGLYYGVGFGIVVSHIVIELLYSFNNGKAGKEDKVDFKYSKYTASIGYAF
;
A
#
# COMPACT_ATOMS: atom_id res chain seq x y z
N MET A 1 -11.57 30.55 -10.77
CA MET A 1 -11.52 29.16 -10.27
C MET A 1 -12.04 28.25 -11.37
N ASN A 2 -11.16 27.55 -12.05
CA ASN A 2 -11.45 26.90 -13.34
C ASN A 2 -12.25 25.59 -13.16
N ILE A 3 -13.39 25.51 -13.83
CA ILE A 3 -14.31 24.35 -13.87
C ILE A 3 -13.65 23.04 -14.34
N LEU A 4 -12.49 23.11 -15.01
CA LEU A 4 -11.71 21.96 -15.46
C LEU A 4 -11.07 21.14 -14.31
N ASN A 5 -10.86 21.74 -13.15
CA ASN A 5 -10.26 21.03 -12.00
C ASN A 5 -11.26 20.18 -11.23
N LEU A 6 -12.56 20.51 -11.30
CA LEU A 6 -13.59 19.73 -10.60
C LEU A 6 -13.88 18.38 -11.28
N LYS A 7 -13.74 18.29 -12.61
CA LYS A 7 -13.95 17.04 -13.36
C LYS A 7 -12.84 16.00 -13.14
N LYS A 8 -11.62 16.43 -12.84
CA LYS A 8 -10.51 15.51 -12.53
C LYS A 8 -10.62 14.92 -11.12
N ILE A 9 -11.15 15.67 -10.18
CA ILE A 9 -11.37 15.19 -8.79
C ILE A 9 -12.56 14.22 -8.73
N SER A 10 -13.61 14.45 -9.54
CA SER A 10 -14.78 13.58 -9.62
C SER A 10 -14.46 12.17 -10.16
N GLY A 11 -13.47 12.05 -11.08
CA GLY A 11 -13.02 10.75 -11.61
C GLY A 11 -12.32 9.87 -10.59
N ILE A 12 -11.57 10.47 -9.66
CA ILE A 12 -10.85 9.74 -8.60
C ILE A 12 -11.83 9.26 -7.52
N PHE A 13 -12.86 10.04 -7.20
CA PHE A 13 -13.90 9.64 -6.24
C PHE A 13 -14.79 8.51 -6.78
N PHE A 14 -15.00 8.42 -8.10
CA PHE A 14 -15.83 7.38 -8.70
C PHE A 14 -15.15 6.01 -8.70
N VAL A 15 -13.83 5.94 -8.78
CA VAL A 15 -13.07 4.68 -8.68
C VAL A 15 -13.06 4.14 -7.25
N LEU A 16 -13.11 5.00 -6.24
CA LEU A 16 -13.18 4.60 -4.83
C LEU A 16 -14.55 4.03 -4.40
N PHE A 17 -15.61 4.31 -5.17
CA PHE A 17 -16.98 3.89 -4.81
C PHE A 17 -17.39 2.53 -5.41
N LEU A 18 -16.56 1.91 -6.25
CA LEU A 18 -16.87 0.61 -6.87
C LEU A 18 -16.43 -0.62 -6.06
N PHE A 19 -15.82 -0.42 -4.90
CA PHE A 19 -15.62 -1.53 -3.95
C PHE A 19 -16.85 -1.70 -3.05
N THR A 20 -17.98 -2.08 -3.66
CA THR A 20 -19.06 -2.71 -2.91
C THR A 20 -18.50 -4.03 -2.37
N THR A 21 -18.19 -4.04 -1.08
CA THR A 21 -17.88 -5.27 -0.36
C THR A 21 -19.02 -6.24 -0.62
N CYS A 22 -18.72 -7.35 -1.29
CA CYS A 22 -19.64 -8.47 -1.36
C CYS A 22 -19.80 -8.97 0.09
N VAL A 23 -20.85 -8.53 0.77
CA VAL A 23 -21.16 -8.97 2.13
C VAL A 23 -21.66 -10.39 1.99
N ILE A 24 -20.81 -11.37 2.27
CA ILE A 24 -21.20 -12.77 2.34
C ILE A 24 -22.06 -12.89 3.59
N ALA A 25 -23.32 -13.30 3.40
CA ALA A 25 -24.20 -13.59 4.52
C ALA A 25 -23.72 -14.91 5.17
N GLU A 26 -23.58 -14.89 6.48
CA GLU A 26 -23.18 -16.08 7.27
C GLU A 26 -24.34 -16.54 8.13
N THR A 27 -24.39 -17.85 8.39
CA THR A 27 -25.37 -18.45 9.31
C THR A 27 -24.64 -18.89 10.57
N ILE A 28 -24.98 -18.28 11.71
CA ILE A 28 -24.41 -18.60 13.02
C ILE A 28 -25.38 -19.46 13.80
N ILE A 29 -24.94 -20.62 14.24
CA ILE A 29 -25.72 -21.57 15.02
C ILE A 29 -25.18 -21.59 16.45
N LEU A 30 -26.03 -21.31 17.44
CA LEU A 30 -25.67 -21.37 18.83
C LEU A 30 -25.79 -22.78 19.43
N ASN A 31 -25.15 -23.01 20.58
CA ASN A 31 -25.23 -24.26 21.31
C ASN A 31 -26.65 -24.62 21.75
N ASN A 32 -27.52 -23.63 21.92
CA ASN A 32 -28.94 -23.82 22.26
C ASN A 32 -29.85 -24.06 21.03
N GLY A 33 -29.26 -24.14 19.81
CA GLY A 33 -30.00 -24.34 18.57
C GLY A 33 -30.53 -23.05 17.92
N THR A 34 -30.37 -21.88 18.53
CA THR A 34 -30.76 -20.60 17.92
C THR A 34 -29.87 -20.31 16.71
N THR A 35 -30.46 -19.80 15.65
CA THR A 35 -29.76 -19.50 14.39
C THR A 35 -29.89 -18.00 14.03
N TYR A 36 -28.79 -17.36 13.71
CA TYR A 36 -28.75 -16.00 13.19
C TYR A 36 -28.18 -16.00 11.75
N LYS A 37 -28.81 -15.26 10.85
CA LYS A 37 -28.31 -15.02 9.49
C LYS A 37 -27.93 -13.56 9.35
N GLY A 38 -26.72 -13.29 8.90
CA GLY A 38 -26.25 -11.93 8.75
C GLY A 38 -24.78 -11.84 8.36
N SER A 39 -24.26 -10.63 8.31
CA SER A 39 -22.82 -10.42 8.13
C SER A 39 -22.11 -10.26 9.46
N ILE A 40 -20.86 -10.71 9.52
CA ILE A 40 -20.01 -10.53 10.69
C ILE A 40 -19.05 -9.37 10.42
N PRO A 41 -19.42 -8.12 10.79
CA PRO A 41 -18.57 -6.96 10.56
C PRO A 41 -17.36 -6.89 11.49
N HIS A 42 -17.46 -7.53 12.65
CA HIS A 42 -16.42 -7.51 13.66
C HIS A 42 -16.52 -8.71 14.58
N GLN A 43 -15.37 -9.28 14.95
CA GLN A 43 -15.24 -10.24 16.04
C GLN A 43 -13.97 -9.95 16.84
N ASP A 44 -14.02 -10.19 18.14
CA ASP A 44 -12.87 -10.15 19.04
C ASP A 44 -12.64 -11.51 19.70
N ASP A 45 -11.70 -11.61 20.63
CA ASP A 45 -11.32 -12.90 21.24
C ASP A 45 -12.47 -13.61 21.96
N ASN A 46 -13.51 -12.86 22.39
CA ASN A 46 -14.60 -13.38 23.22
C ASN A 46 -15.98 -13.26 22.58
N VAL A 47 -16.15 -12.36 21.60
CA VAL A 47 -17.47 -12.06 21.03
C VAL A 47 -17.44 -11.90 19.52
N VAL A 48 -18.57 -12.22 18.90
CA VAL A 48 -18.88 -11.99 17.49
C VAL A 48 -20.01 -10.98 17.41
N PHE A 49 -19.88 -9.98 16.58
CA PHE A 49 -20.94 -9.03 16.25
C PHE A 49 -21.56 -9.43 14.91
N VAL A 50 -22.87 -9.57 14.88
CA VAL A 50 -23.65 -10.01 13.72
C VAL A 50 -24.62 -8.92 13.36
N ILE A 51 -24.62 -8.48 12.11
CA ILE A 51 -25.69 -7.62 11.55
C ILE A 51 -26.72 -8.52 10.89
N SER A 52 -27.91 -8.63 11.53
CA SER A 52 -29.04 -9.38 11.02
C SER A 52 -30.19 -8.41 10.70
N GLY A 53 -30.39 -8.10 9.41
CA GLY A 53 -31.30 -7.03 8.99
C GLY A 53 -30.82 -5.66 9.49
N SER A 54 -31.60 -5.01 10.34
CA SER A 54 -31.27 -3.72 10.98
C SER A 54 -30.61 -3.85 12.35
N ASP A 55 -30.53 -5.07 12.88
CA ASP A 55 -30.11 -5.31 14.26
C ASP A 55 -28.63 -5.73 14.35
N LEU A 56 -27.90 -5.12 15.29
CA LEU A 56 -26.55 -5.52 15.65
C LEU A 56 -26.63 -6.41 16.88
N ILE A 57 -26.30 -7.69 16.72
CA ILE A 57 -26.38 -8.71 17.76
C ILE A 57 -24.98 -9.04 18.23
N LYS A 58 -24.74 -8.98 19.55
CA LYS A 58 -23.50 -9.40 20.18
C LYS A 58 -23.63 -10.82 20.71
N ILE A 59 -22.81 -11.74 20.23
CA ILE A 59 -22.84 -13.17 20.60
C ILE A 59 -21.48 -13.53 21.22
N SER A 60 -21.51 -14.22 22.37
CA SER A 60 -20.30 -14.76 22.96
C SER A 60 -19.82 -15.98 22.19
N LYS A 61 -18.51 -16.04 21.84
CA LYS A 61 -17.94 -17.17 21.10
C LYS A 61 -18.17 -18.53 21.75
N LYS A 62 -18.17 -18.60 23.09
CA LYS A 62 -18.48 -19.81 23.85
C LYS A 62 -19.89 -20.36 23.61
N ASP A 63 -20.83 -19.51 23.18
CA ASP A 63 -22.22 -19.87 22.93
C ASP A 63 -22.43 -20.28 21.46
N ILE A 64 -21.42 -20.11 20.57
CA ILE A 64 -21.47 -20.46 19.17
C ILE A 64 -21.10 -21.94 18.99
N LYS A 65 -21.97 -22.68 18.33
CA LYS A 65 -21.74 -24.06 17.94
C LYS A 65 -21.06 -24.16 16.58
N GLU A 66 -21.49 -23.31 15.64
CA GLU A 66 -21.06 -23.38 14.25
C GLU A 66 -21.32 -22.05 13.52
N ILE A 67 -20.44 -21.68 12.61
CA ILE A 67 -20.63 -20.58 11.65
C ILE A 67 -20.54 -21.16 10.25
N LYS A 68 -21.59 -20.99 9.44
CA LYS A 68 -21.67 -21.45 8.05
C LYS A 68 -21.65 -20.28 7.11
N ALA A 69 -20.71 -20.24 6.16
CA ALA A 69 -20.77 -19.31 5.05
C ALA A 69 -21.92 -19.71 4.10
N ASP A 70 -22.78 -18.76 3.74
CA ASP A 70 -23.90 -19.02 2.82
C ASP A 70 -23.35 -18.94 1.37
N THR A 71 -22.59 -19.97 0.98
CA THR A 71 -22.16 -20.16 -0.40
C THR A 71 -23.27 -20.88 -1.15
N ASN A 72 -23.88 -20.22 -2.13
CA ASN A 72 -24.84 -20.86 -3.04
C ASN A 72 -24.28 -22.18 -3.59
N GLY A 73 -24.66 -23.27 -2.99
CA GLY A 73 -24.76 -24.57 -3.62
C GLY A 73 -23.51 -25.43 -3.73
N ASN A 74 -22.67 -25.57 -2.71
CA ASN A 74 -21.93 -26.82 -2.51
C ASN A 74 -21.57 -26.98 -1.03
N HIS A 75 -22.08 -28.07 -0.46
CA HIS A 75 -21.77 -28.49 0.90
C HIS A 75 -20.33 -28.99 0.97
N ASP A 76 -19.44 -28.25 1.58
CA ASP A 76 -18.32 -28.83 2.27
C ASP A 76 -18.41 -28.44 3.75
N ILE A 77 -18.64 -29.50 4.57
CA ILE A 77 -18.62 -29.41 6.03
C ILE A 77 -17.22 -28.95 6.43
N ILE A 78 -17.08 -27.69 6.79
CA ILE A 78 -15.87 -27.25 7.47
C ILE A 78 -15.92 -27.89 8.84
N LYS A 79 -15.10 -28.96 9.01
CA LYS A 79 -14.77 -29.52 10.33
C LYS A 79 -14.42 -28.36 11.24
N THR A 80 -14.90 -28.40 12.47
CA THR A 80 -14.36 -27.66 13.63
C THR A 80 -12.88 -28.07 13.77
N LEU A 81 -12.06 -27.53 12.88
CA LEU A 81 -10.61 -27.52 13.02
C LEU A 81 -10.29 -26.37 13.96
N ASP A 82 -9.26 -26.55 14.73
CA ASP A 82 -8.66 -25.54 15.60
C ASP A 82 -8.46 -24.22 14.85
N LEU A 83 -9.59 -23.51 14.61
CA LEU A 83 -9.63 -22.20 13.96
C LEU A 83 -8.78 -21.17 14.70
N ASP A 84 -8.58 -21.38 16.01
CA ASP A 84 -7.74 -20.50 16.83
C ASP A 84 -6.25 -20.67 16.49
N GLU A 85 -5.77 -21.85 16.15
CA GLU A 85 -4.36 -22.09 15.82
C GLU A 85 -4.04 -21.71 14.38
N GLU A 86 -4.95 -21.98 13.44
CA GLU A 86 -4.79 -21.60 12.03
C GLU A 86 -4.99 -20.10 11.83
N LEU A 87 -5.94 -19.47 12.51
CA LEU A 87 -6.16 -18.02 12.48
C LEU A 87 -5.00 -17.26 13.13
N ASN A 88 -4.47 -17.75 14.25
CA ASN A 88 -3.27 -17.17 14.86
C ASN A 88 -2.03 -17.33 13.97
N ASN A 89 -1.85 -18.48 13.32
CA ASN A 89 -0.74 -18.70 12.39
C ASN A 89 -0.83 -17.82 11.13
N VAL A 90 -2.02 -17.55 10.63
CA VAL A 90 -2.23 -16.67 9.48
C VAL A 90 -2.15 -15.17 9.87
N ILE A 91 -2.56 -14.81 11.08
CA ILE A 91 -2.42 -13.45 11.61
C ILE A 91 -0.97 -13.16 12.02
N GLU A 92 -0.18 -14.18 12.37
CA GLU A 92 1.23 -14.05 12.77
C GLU A 92 2.22 -14.05 11.61
N LYS A 93 1.82 -13.69 10.39
CA LYS A 93 2.80 -13.55 9.32
C LYS A 93 3.82 -12.46 9.68
N LYS A 94 5.00 -12.92 10.09
CA LYS A 94 6.10 -12.06 10.52
C LYS A 94 6.85 -11.42 9.35
N ASN A 95 6.78 -12.05 8.18
CA ASN A 95 7.50 -11.58 6.99
C ASN A 95 6.51 -11.32 5.85
N GLU A 96 6.76 -10.28 5.08
CA GLU A 96 5.97 -9.90 3.94
C GLU A 96 6.88 -9.41 2.82
N PHE A 97 6.72 -9.93 1.63
CA PHE A 97 7.39 -9.45 0.44
C PHE A 97 6.36 -8.79 -0.48
N ILE A 98 6.68 -7.59 -0.98
CA ILE A 98 5.75 -6.81 -1.80
C ILE A 98 6.44 -6.38 -3.09
N ILE A 99 5.75 -6.57 -4.22
CA ILE A 99 6.11 -6.00 -5.50
C ILE A 99 5.03 -5.02 -5.92
N LYS A 100 5.42 -3.82 -6.35
CA LYS A 100 4.48 -2.76 -6.78
C LYS A 100 4.91 -2.16 -8.11
N VAL A 101 3.93 -1.75 -8.90
CA VAL A 101 4.10 -0.84 -10.02
C VAL A 101 3.31 0.43 -9.75
N GLY A 102 3.84 1.58 -10.13
CA GLY A 102 3.28 2.87 -9.79
C GLY A 102 3.30 3.85 -10.94
N TYR A 103 2.39 4.81 -10.86
CA TYR A 103 2.34 5.99 -11.71
C TYR A 103 2.76 7.21 -10.91
N ASP A 104 3.75 7.93 -11.42
CA ASP A 104 4.32 9.11 -10.80
C ASP A 104 3.76 10.37 -11.44
N TRP A 105 3.31 11.34 -10.61
CA TRP A 105 2.79 12.62 -11.09
C TRP A 105 3.18 13.77 -10.16
N ASN A 106 2.94 14.99 -10.63
CA ASN A 106 3.27 16.23 -9.91
C ASN A 106 4.71 16.25 -9.39
N GLY A 107 5.64 15.73 -10.20
CA GLY A 107 7.05 15.81 -9.89
C GLY A 107 7.56 17.23 -10.09
N ASP A 108 8.43 17.67 -9.19
CA ASP A 108 9.11 18.97 -9.28
C ASP A 108 10.62 18.76 -9.11
N TYR A 109 11.39 19.44 -9.97
CA TYR A 109 12.82 19.63 -9.79
C TYR A 109 13.06 21.02 -9.19
N GLU A 110 13.90 21.09 -8.20
CA GLU A 110 14.34 22.32 -7.59
C GLU A 110 15.88 22.36 -7.58
N ALA A 111 16.45 23.34 -8.26
CA ALA A 111 17.89 23.62 -8.30
C ALA A 111 18.08 25.13 -8.31
N ASP A 112 19.04 25.68 -7.55
CA ASP A 112 19.36 27.11 -7.48
C ASP A 112 18.14 28.03 -7.28
N ASN A 113 17.15 27.61 -6.48
CA ASN A 113 15.88 28.29 -6.26
C ASN A 113 14.94 28.38 -7.48
N GLU A 114 15.28 27.69 -8.56
CA GLU A 114 14.36 27.49 -9.68
C GLU A 114 13.60 26.19 -9.54
N LYS A 115 12.28 26.24 -9.75
CA LYS A 115 11.40 25.10 -9.66
C LYS A 115 10.79 24.80 -11.03
N VAL A 116 11.01 23.57 -11.51
CA VAL A 116 10.51 23.10 -12.80
C VAL A 116 9.73 21.81 -12.63
N SER A 117 8.55 21.75 -13.21
CA SER A 117 7.72 20.52 -13.15
C SER A 117 8.36 19.39 -13.95
N ALA A 118 8.44 18.23 -13.33
CA ALA A 118 8.88 17.00 -13.98
C ALA A 118 7.73 16.33 -14.77
N PRO A 119 8.02 15.63 -15.86
CA PRO A 119 7.03 14.83 -16.55
C PRO A 119 6.54 13.68 -15.69
N ASN A 120 5.32 13.19 -15.97
CA ASN A 120 4.79 11.99 -15.35
C ASN A 120 5.60 10.74 -15.76
N GLY A 121 5.49 9.65 -14.99
CA GLY A 121 6.22 8.43 -15.34
C GLY A 121 5.72 7.19 -14.62
N ILE A 122 6.46 6.10 -14.82
CA ILE A 122 6.16 4.80 -14.25
C ILE A 122 7.31 4.41 -13.33
N SER A 123 6.97 3.81 -12.20
CA SER A 123 7.92 3.25 -11.24
C SER A 123 7.56 1.82 -10.88
N ALA A 124 8.57 1.08 -10.41
CA ALA A 124 8.40 -0.25 -9.85
C ALA A 124 9.19 -0.35 -8.55
N SER A 125 8.71 -1.12 -7.59
CA SER A 125 9.41 -1.33 -6.32
C SER A 125 9.27 -2.78 -5.84
N ALA A 126 10.29 -3.21 -5.10
CA ALA A 126 10.29 -4.45 -4.35
C ALA A 126 10.67 -4.16 -2.90
N GLU A 127 9.91 -4.69 -1.96
CA GLU A 127 10.06 -4.41 -0.53
C GLU A 127 9.94 -5.69 0.26
N PHE A 128 10.73 -5.80 1.32
CA PHE A 128 10.65 -6.87 2.29
C PHE A 128 10.46 -6.29 3.68
N TYR A 129 9.50 -6.81 4.44
CA TYR A 129 9.18 -6.39 5.80
C TYR A 129 9.28 -7.55 6.77
N HIS A 130 9.80 -7.26 7.96
CA HIS A 130 9.67 -8.10 9.14
C HIS A 130 8.80 -7.38 10.17
N TYR A 131 7.70 -8.02 10.62
CA TYR A 131 6.76 -7.41 11.56
C TYR A 131 7.07 -7.76 13.01
N ILE A 132 7.08 -6.72 13.85
CA ILE A 132 7.17 -6.82 15.30
C ILE A 132 5.76 -6.69 15.86
N LYS A 133 5.30 -7.66 16.65
CA LYS A 133 3.95 -7.69 17.24
C LYS A 133 2.81 -7.46 16.23
N ASN A 134 3.01 -7.89 14.99
CA ASN A 134 2.04 -7.82 13.90
C ASN A 134 1.53 -6.40 13.53
N ILE A 135 2.11 -5.35 14.06
CA ILE A 135 1.69 -3.96 13.84
C ILE A 135 2.78 -3.15 13.16
N VAL A 136 4.03 -3.25 13.64
CA VAL A 136 5.15 -2.47 13.15
C VAL A 136 6.04 -3.35 12.29
N GLY A 137 6.14 -3.06 11.02
CA GLY A 137 7.05 -3.68 10.06
C GLY A 137 8.30 -2.84 9.88
N LEU A 138 9.45 -3.47 10.03
CA LEU A 138 10.75 -2.92 9.62
C LEU A 138 11.11 -3.56 8.30
N GLY A 139 11.47 -2.76 7.32
CA GLY A 139 11.70 -3.26 5.97
C GLY A 139 12.86 -2.64 5.26
N VAL A 140 13.22 -3.28 4.17
CA VAL A 140 14.17 -2.80 3.17
C VAL A 140 13.49 -2.80 1.82
N GLY A 141 13.83 -1.85 0.97
CA GLY A 141 13.25 -1.78 -0.36
C GLY A 141 14.18 -1.15 -1.38
N VAL A 142 13.86 -1.43 -2.61
CA VAL A 142 14.43 -0.80 -3.78
C VAL A 142 13.28 -0.36 -4.71
N SER A 143 13.42 0.81 -5.28
CA SER A 143 12.47 1.31 -6.27
C SER A 143 13.25 1.81 -7.48
N GLY A 144 12.65 1.68 -8.65
CA GLY A 144 13.17 2.27 -9.88
C GLY A 144 12.08 3.07 -10.56
N CYS A 145 12.44 4.22 -11.14
CA CYS A 145 11.51 4.97 -11.96
C CYS A 145 12.09 5.07 -13.38
N ASN A 146 11.22 5.04 -14.37
CA ASN A 146 11.64 5.14 -15.78
C ASN A 146 12.34 6.47 -16.06
N GLN A 147 12.96 6.54 -17.21
CA GLN A 147 13.66 7.74 -17.68
C GLN A 147 12.84 9.00 -17.54
N ARG A 148 13.52 10.07 -17.06
CA ARG A 148 12.96 11.39 -16.85
C ARG A 148 13.74 12.40 -17.68
N ASP A 149 13.03 13.23 -18.42
CA ASP A 149 13.64 14.34 -19.14
C ASP A 149 14.31 15.31 -18.17
N ALA A 150 15.60 15.56 -18.36
CA ALA A 150 16.30 16.65 -17.72
C ALA A 150 15.97 17.94 -18.49
N LYS A 151 15.01 18.71 -17.99
CA LYS A 151 14.52 19.91 -18.68
C LYS A 151 15.57 21.02 -18.86
N PHE A 152 16.65 20.98 -18.08
CA PHE A 152 17.73 21.96 -18.15
C PHE A 152 18.78 21.60 -19.18
N ASP A 153 18.81 20.33 -19.65
CA ASP A 153 19.71 19.85 -20.68
C ASP A 153 19.03 18.76 -21.51
N LYS A 154 19.55 18.47 -22.69
CA LYS A 154 19.02 17.38 -23.54
C LYS A 154 19.53 16.06 -22.98
N GLY A 155 18.64 15.24 -22.44
CA GLY A 155 18.95 13.92 -21.93
C GLY A 155 17.94 13.44 -20.91
N GLU A 156 18.09 12.21 -20.50
CA GLU A 156 17.21 11.52 -19.56
C GLU A 156 18.02 10.87 -18.45
N PHE A 157 17.39 10.60 -17.31
CA PHE A 157 18.01 9.88 -16.21
C PHE A 157 17.04 8.91 -15.54
N TRP A 158 17.60 7.88 -14.93
CA TRP A 158 16.89 6.93 -14.08
C TRP A 158 17.17 7.26 -12.61
N THR A 159 16.19 6.98 -11.77
CA THR A 159 16.36 7.02 -10.31
C THR A 159 16.22 5.62 -9.73
N LEU A 160 17.14 5.28 -8.82
CA LEU A 160 17.16 3.99 -8.15
C LEU A 160 17.34 4.20 -6.62
N PRO A 161 16.29 4.55 -5.89
CA PRO A 161 16.37 4.63 -4.44
C PRO A 161 16.43 3.24 -3.80
N MET A 162 17.37 3.10 -2.86
CA MET A 162 17.46 1.98 -1.92
C MET A 162 17.20 2.51 -0.53
N TYR A 163 16.30 1.88 0.22
CA TYR A 163 15.81 2.45 1.47
C TYR A 163 15.49 1.44 2.56
N LEU A 164 15.57 1.92 3.78
CA LEU A 164 14.94 1.33 4.95
C LEU A 164 13.54 1.91 5.08
N SER A 165 12.61 1.10 5.58
CA SER A 165 11.24 1.55 5.79
C SER A 165 10.67 1.08 7.11
N VAL A 166 9.78 1.91 7.66
CA VAL A 166 8.94 1.57 8.79
C VAL A 166 7.50 1.61 8.31
N LYS A 167 6.79 0.51 8.46
CA LYS A 167 5.37 0.37 8.13
C LYS A 167 4.58 0.12 9.40
N VAL A 168 3.59 0.95 9.69
CA VAL A 168 2.67 0.74 10.81
C VAL A 168 1.32 0.39 10.21
N ARG A 169 0.85 -0.84 10.46
CA ARG A 169 -0.44 -1.33 9.96
C ARG A 169 -1.50 -1.39 11.05
N SER A 170 -2.75 -1.23 10.67
CA SER A 170 -3.87 -1.54 11.56
C SER A 170 -3.82 -3.02 11.96
N LYS A 171 -4.39 -3.37 13.12
CA LYS A 171 -4.52 -4.80 13.47
C LYS A 171 -5.31 -5.50 12.35
N PRO A 172 -4.76 -6.54 11.72
CA PRO A 172 -5.48 -7.28 10.68
C PRO A 172 -6.73 -7.90 11.28
N THR A 173 -7.88 -7.71 10.64
CA THR A 173 -9.14 -8.38 11.00
C THR A 173 -9.33 -9.67 10.23
N GLU A 174 -8.65 -9.79 9.12
CA GLU A 174 -8.59 -10.94 8.21
C GLU A 174 -7.19 -11.03 7.62
N PRO A 175 -6.76 -12.21 7.13
CA PRO A 175 -5.53 -12.34 6.37
C PRO A 175 -5.47 -11.33 5.22
N TYR A 176 -4.36 -10.59 5.13
CA TYR A 176 -4.16 -9.60 4.07
C TYR A 176 -5.28 -8.55 3.93
N LYS A 177 -5.86 -8.11 5.08
CA LYS A 177 -6.83 -7.00 5.09
C LYS A 177 -6.47 -6.01 6.19
N TYR A 178 -5.75 -4.96 5.81
CA TYR A 178 -5.30 -3.91 6.71
C TYR A 178 -5.00 -2.61 5.98
N GLY A 179 -5.14 -1.49 6.67
CA GLY A 179 -4.59 -0.20 6.26
C GLY A 179 -3.22 0.02 6.90
N TYR A 180 -2.38 0.86 6.30
CA TYR A 180 -1.07 1.18 6.86
C TYR A 180 -0.62 2.59 6.50
N VAL A 181 0.32 3.08 7.31
CA VAL A 181 1.17 4.22 7.01
C VAL A 181 2.62 3.76 6.89
N ILE A 182 3.41 4.45 6.06
CA ILE A 182 4.78 4.07 5.76
C ILE A 182 5.68 5.29 5.78
N GLY A 183 6.88 5.15 6.35
CA GLY A 183 7.98 6.08 6.25
C GLY A 183 9.20 5.37 5.65
N GLN A 184 9.90 6.03 4.76
CA GLN A 184 11.08 5.51 4.05
C GLN A 184 12.24 6.49 4.18
N VAL A 185 13.45 5.98 4.36
CA VAL A 185 14.69 6.75 4.33
C VAL A 185 15.81 5.92 3.69
N GLY A 186 16.60 6.54 2.84
CA GLY A 186 17.63 5.80 2.12
C GLY A 186 18.52 6.69 1.26
N TYR A 187 19.06 6.08 0.23
CA TYR A 187 19.95 6.73 -0.71
C TYR A 187 19.45 6.49 -2.14
N ASN A 188 19.37 7.55 -2.92
CA ASN A 188 18.98 7.48 -4.32
C ASN A 188 20.20 7.55 -5.21
N LEU A 189 20.27 6.64 -6.19
CA LEU A 189 21.24 6.67 -7.27
C LEU A 189 20.60 7.28 -8.50
N PHE A 190 21.30 8.21 -9.16
CA PHE A 190 20.92 8.76 -10.44
C PHE A 190 21.79 8.15 -11.52
N THR A 191 21.16 7.68 -12.59
CA THR A 191 21.87 7.13 -13.75
C THR A 191 21.47 7.93 -14.97
N PRO A 192 22.29 8.93 -15.37
CA PRO A 192 22.06 9.70 -16.58
C PRO A 192 22.28 8.84 -17.83
N ASP A 193 21.59 9.15 -18.92
CA ASP A 193 21.84 8.56 -20.23
C ASP A 193 23.18 9.05 -20.83
N ASP A 194 23.58 8.49 -21.96
CA ASP A 194 24.86 8.83 -22.59
C ASP A 194 24.93 10.28 -23.10
N THR A 195 23.77 10.90 -23.37
CA THR A 195 23.68 12.28 -23.80
C THR A 195 23.90 13.22 -22.63
N LEU A 196 23.22 12.97 -21.52
CA LEU A 196 23.33 13.77 -20.31
C LEU A 196 24.70 13.65 -19.64
N LYS A 197 25.30 12.44 -19.62
CA LYS A 197 26.67 12.20 -19.11
C LYS A 197 27.75 13.08 -19.74
N LYS A 198 27.55 13.49 -20.99
CA LYS A 198 28.52 14.39 -21.68
C LYS A 198 28.47 15.81 -21.12
N SER A 199 27.32 16.22 -20.63
CA SER A 199 27.06 17.59 -20.16
C SER A 199 27.09 17.72 -18.65
N VAL A 200 26.59 16.69 -17.92
CA VAL A 200 26.37 16.77 -16.46
C VAL A 200 26.75 15.45 -15.81
N ASP A 201 27.54 15.53 -14.74
CA ASP A 201 27.74 14.44 -13.79
C ASP A 201 26.64 14.51 -12.72
N MET A 202 25.98 13.39 -12.46
CA MET A 202 24.94 13.29 -11.43
C MET A 202 25.40 12.40 -10.27
N GLU A 203 25.32 12.92 -9.06
CA GLU A 203 25.58 12.18 -7.83
C GLU A 203 24.29 11.89 -7.11
N GLY A 204 24.23 10.71 -6.52
CA GLY A 204 23.14 10.32 -5.65
C GLY A 204 23.09 11.12 -4.36
N GLY A 205 22.01 10.98 -3.63
CA GLY A 205 21.81 11.65 -2.36
C GLY A 205 20.71 11.03 -1.52
N LEU A 206 20.31 11.77 -0.50
CA LEU A 206 19.30 11.32 0.45
C LEU A 206 17.95 11.09 -0.24
N TYR A 207 17.36 9.93 0.04
CA TYR A 207 15.99 9.59 -0.30
C TYR A 207 15.15 9.54 0.98
N TYR A 208 13.94 10.08 0.93
CA TYR A 208 12.94 9.87 1.97
C TYR A 208 11.53 9.95 1.36
N GLY A 209 10.62 9.18 1.98
CA GLY A 209 9.24 9.10 1.53
C GLY A 209 8.29 8.89 2.70
N VAL A 210 7.06 9.32 2.52
CA VAL A 210 5.96 9.09 3.45
C VAL A 210 4.71 8.76 2.64
N GLY A 211 3.95 7.78 3.10
CA GLY A 211 2.78 7.33 2.39
C GLY A 211 1.80 6.56 3.26
N PHE A 212 0.73 6.16 2.62
CA PHE A 212 -0.28 5.28 3.22
C PHE A 212 -0.85 4.35 2.15
N GLY A 213 -1.40 3.25 2.61
CA GLY A 213 -1.98 2.26 1.70
C GLY A 213 -2.93 1.32 2.40
N ILE A 214 -3.50 0.46 1.59
CA ILE A 214 -4.36 -0.65 2.02
C ILE A 214 -3.91 -1.93 1.36
N VAL A 215 -4.08 -3.03 2.07
CA VAL A 215 -3.96 -4.38 1.52
C VAL A 215 -5.30 -5.07 1.63
N VAL A 216 -5.77 -5.64 0.53
CA VAL A 216 -7.01 -6.42 0.47
C VAL A 216 -6.74 -7.67 -0.38
N SER A 217 -6.88 -8.86 0.19
CA SER A 217 -6.67 -10.13 -0.51
C SER A 217 -5.35 -10.18 -1.30
N HIS A 218 -4.23 -9.78 -0.66
CA HIS A 218 -2.90 -9.65 -1.27
C HIS A 218 -2.67 -8.43 -2.18
N ILE A 219 -3.73 -7.79 -2.68
CA ILE A 219 -3.58 -6.60 -3.51
C ILE A 219 -3.23 -5.40 -2.62
N VAL A 220 -2.15 -4.74 -2.97
CA VAL A 220 -1.66 -3.52 -2.33
C VAL A 220 -2.08 -2.33 -3.18
N ILE A 221 -2.64 -1.30 -2.53
CA ILE A 221 -2.85 0.02 -3.14
C ILE A 221 -2.19 1.04 -2.23
N GLU A 222 -1.27 1.83 -2.76
CA GLU A 222 -0.47 2.77 -1.98
C GLU A 222 -0.37 4.13 -2.66
N LEU A 223 -0.39 5.18 -1.86
CA LEU A 223 -0.03 6.54 -2.24
C LEU A 223 1.20 6.97 -1.44
N LEU A 224 2.27 7.34 -2.15
CA LEU A 224 3.55 7.75 -1.59
C LEU A 224 3.93 9.14 -2.10
N TYR A 225 4.40 10.00 -1.21
CA TYR A 225 5.11 11.23 -1.55
C TYR A 225 6.59 11.05 -1.20
N SER A 226 7.46 11.27 -2.18
CA SER A 226 8.90 11.03 -2.00
C SER A 226 9.75 12.18 -2.49
N PHE A 227 10.94 12.28 -1.88
CA PHE A 227 11.98 13.22 -2.19
C PHE A 227 13.27 12.48 -2.52
N ASN A 228 13.92 12.90 -3.58
CA ASN A 228 15.18 12.38 -4.07
C ASN A 228 16.16 13.53 -4.19
N ASN A 229 17.09 13.65 -3.26
CA ASN A 229 18.13 14.65 -3.32
C ASN A 229 19.30 14.14 -4.14
N GLY A 230 20.08 15.04 -4.70
CA GLY A 230 21.29 14.72 -5.46
C GLY A 230 22.09 15.96 -5.75
N LYS A 231 23.19 15.75 -6.48
CA LYS A 231 24.03 16.82 -7.01
C LYS A 231 24.23 16.65 -8.50
N ALA A 232 24.21 17.74 -9.22
CA ALA A 232 24.40 17.78 -10.68
C ALA A 232 25.38 18.87 -11.05
N GLY A 233 26.27 18.63 -12.01
CA GLY A 233 27.30 19.57 -12.50
C GLY A 233 28.61 18.87 -12.75
N LYS A 234 29.50 19.45 -13.58
CA LYS A 234 30.85 18.92 -13.84
C LYS A 234 31.90 19.48 -12.89
N GLU A 235 32.03 20.80 -12.85
CA GLU A 235 33.03 21.49 -12.03
C GLU A 235 32.37 22.02 -10.74
N ASP A 236 31.30 22.76 -10.88
CA ASP A 236 30.50 23.26 -9.77
C ASP A 236 29.23 22.39 -9.63
N LYS A 237 29.19 21.54 -8.61
CA LYS A 237 28.04 20.67 -8.33
C LYS A 237 26.99 21.43 -7.56
N VAL A 238 25.81 21.54 -8.13
CA VAL A 238 24.64 22.18 -7.55
C VAL A 238 23.76 21.11 -6.92
N ASP A 239 23.26 21.39 -5.72
CA ASP A 239 22.27 20.54 -5.07
C ASP A 239 20.96 20.62 -5.83
N PHE A 240 20.37 19.48 -6.14
CA PHE A 240 19.03 19.43 -6.70
C PHE A 240 18.14 18.47 -5.91
N LYS A 241 16.85 18.75 -5.93
CA LYS A 241 15.80 17.95 -5.32
C LYS A 241 14.79 17.56 -6.38
N TYR A 242 14.37 16.29 -6.33
CA TYR A 242 13.29 15.80 -7.13
C TYR A 242 12.22 15.21 -6.22
N SER A 243 11.04 15.81 -6.21
CA SER A 243 9.89 15.31 -5.44
C SER A 243 8.79 14.83 -6.36
N LYS A 244 8.02 13.83 -5.90
CA LYS A 244 6.91 13.25 -6.67
C LYS A 244 5.88 12.59 -5.78
N TYR A 245 4.66 12.49 -6.30
CA TYR A 245 3.64 11.57 -5.82
C TYR A 245 3.65 10.30 -6.67
N THR A 246 3.49 9.16 -6.02
CA THR A 246 3.36 7.85 -6.68
C THR A 246 2.10 7.16 -6.20
N ALA A 247 1.17 6.84 -7.10
CA ALA A 247 0.12 5.87 -6.82
C ALA A 247 0.54 4.51 -7.35
N SER A 248 0.52 3.50 -6.52
CA SER A 248 0.95 2.17 -6.90
C SER A 248 -0.08 1.09 -6.58
N ILE A 249 -0.05 0.07 -7.42
CA ILE A 249 -0.74 -1.20 -7.18
C ILE A 249 0.31 -2.31 -7.12
N GLY A 250 0.09 -3.29 -6.26
CA GLY A 250 1.05 -4.37 -6.07
C GLY A 250 0.45 -5.63 -5.47
N TYR A 251 1.32 -6.58 -5.19
CA TYR A 251 0.99 -7.85 -4.59
C TYR A 251 1.88 -8.13 -3.38
N ALA A 252 1.24 -8.54 -2.27
CA ALA A 252 1.89 -8.95 -1.03
C ALA A 252 1.90 -10.49 -0.93
N PHE A 253 3.10 -11.06 -0.81
CA PHE A 253 3.34 -12.51 -0.73
C PHE A 253 3.47 -12.97 0.72
#